data_0cf5844f7075fb69ea963574a15f69b2
#
_entry.id   0cf5844f7075fb69ea963574a15f69b2
#
_cell.length_a   1.000
_cell.length_b   1.000
_cell.length_c   1.000
_cell.angle_alpha   90.00
_cell.angle_beta   90.00
_cell.angle_gamma   90.00
#
_symmetry.space_group_name_H-M   'P 1'
#
loop_
_entity.id
_entity.type
_entity.pdbx_description
1 polymer ?
#
loop_
_entity_poly.entity_id
_entity_poly.type
_entity_poly.pdbx_seq_one_letter_code
_entity_poly.pdbx_strand_id
1 'polypeptide(L)'
;MKVLVVGGYGTFGGRTIELLEGEPRLILFVAGRSLAKANAYCKKRAPAAARLVPALFDRDGDLAAQLAAFEPDIVVDASGPFQAYGEGRYRLIEACIARRINYLDLADGSDFVAGVSAFDEAARNAGVFVLSGASSFPVLTAAVVGHLSSDLTRVDGIRGGIAPSPFAGVGGNVIRAIAGYAVPNKAVRSPNNCATPSRRQAGCRFETRCSRWSTFQICAPWPRFGRRRRPSGWEPGRYPRCCTAP
;
A
#
# COMPACT_ATOMS: atom_id res chain seq x y z
N MET A 1 13.30 8.81 -15.10
CA MET A 1 11.93 8.34 -14.80
C MET A 1 11.23 9.39 -13.96
N LYS A 2 10.00 9.76 -14.31
CA LYS A 2 9.16 10.73 -13.60
C LYS A 2 8.21 9.98 -12.65
N VAL A 3 8.31 10.24 -11.36
CA VAL A 3 7.47 9.61 -10.32
C VAL A 3 6.61 10.69 -9.67
N LEU A 4 5.29 10.56 -9.75
CA LEU A 4 4.35 11.45 -9.06
C LEU A 4 3.94 10.81 -7.73
N VAL A 5 4.38 11.37 -6.61
CA VAL A 5 4.04 10.87 -5.27
C VAL A 5 2.90 11.70 -4.70
N VAL A 6 1.68 11.19 -4.77
CA VAL A 6 0.48 11.84 -4.21
C VAL A 6 0.49 11.68 -2.69
N GLY A 7 0.38 12.79 -1.96
CA GLY A 7 0.65 12.81 -0.53
C GLY A 7 2.14 12.83 -0.19
N GLY A 8 2.99 13.31 -1.11
CA GLY A 8 4.45 13.25 -1.07
C GLY A 8 5.12 13.96 0.12
N TYR A 9 4.46 14.90 0.78
CA TYR A 9 4.93 15.53 2.02
C TYR A 9 4.24 14.99 3.28
N GLY A 10 3.42 13.94 3.13
CA GLY A 10 2.80 13.20 4.24
C GLY A 10 3.76 12.18 4.86
N THR A 11 3.30 11.46 5.89
CA THR A 11 4.13 10.47 6.61
C THR A 11 4.70 9.39 5.70
N PHE A 12 3.85 8.73 4.90
CA PHE A 12 4.30 7.64 4.03
C PHE A 12 4.89 8.15 2.72
N GLY A 13 4.25 9.14 2.08
CA GLY A 13 4.78 9.72 0.85
C GLY A 13 6.13 10.40 1.06
N GLY A 14 6.29 11.13 2.17
CA GLY A 14 7.57 11.71 2.55
C GLY A 14 8.66 10.67 2.76
N ARG A 15 8.32 9.55 3.42
CA ARG A 15 9.27 8.44 3.59
C ARG A 15 9.63 7.77 2.26
N THR A 16 8.68 7.65 1.35
CA THR A 16 8.94 7.15 0.00
C THR A 16 9.93 8.07 -0.75
N ILE A 17 9.71 9.40 -0.69
CA ILE A 17 10.65 10.37 -1.26
C ILE A 17 12.05 10.21 -0.64
N GLU A 18 12.15 10.10 0.68
CA GLU A 18 13.43 9.90 1.39
C GLU A 18 14.21 8.68 0.90
N LEU A 19 13.53 7.60 0.62
CA LEU A 19 14.16 6.37 0.12
C LEU A 19 14.61 6.48 -1.34
N LEU A 20 14.00 7.38 -2.12
CA LEU A 20 14.24 7.53 -3.55
C LEU A 20 15.13 8.74 -3.89
N GLU A 21 15.29 9.71 -2.98
CA GLU A 21 16.00 10.97 -3.27
C GLU A 21 17.49 10.83 -3.58
N GLY A 22 18.06 9.66 -3.25
CA GLY A 22 19.46 9.33 -3.59
C GLY A 22 19.68 8.88 -5.05
N GLU A 23 18.60 8.67 -5.84
CA GLU A 23 18.70 8.15 -7.20
C GLU A 23 18.66 9.31 -8.24
N PRO A 24 19.79 9.66 -8.87
CA PRO A 24 19.88 10.87 -9.74
C PRO A 24 19.07 10.74 -11.04
N ARG A 25 18.66 9.52 -11.43
CA ARG A 25 17.86 9.30 -12.64
C ARG A 25 16.38 9.59 -12.43
N LEU A 26 15.95 9.93 -11.18
CA LEU A 26 14.55 10.19 -10.86
C LEU A 26 14.23 11.69 -10.86
N ILE A 27 13.04 11.99 -11.37
CA ILE A 27 12.34 13.25 -11.13
C ILE A 27 11.16 12.90 -10.23
N LEU A 28 11.19 13.36 -8.97
CA LEU A 28 10.19 13.07 -7.96
C LEU A 28 9.28 14.29 -7.79
N PHE A 29 8.04 14.20 -8.28
CA PHE A 29 7.02 15.20 -7.99
C PHE A 29 6.46 14.98 -6.59
N VAL A 30 6.74 15.92 -5.70
CA VAL A 30 6.22 15.93 -4.33
C VAL A 30 4.84 16.56 -4.36
N ALA A 31 3.80 15.70 -4.50
CA ALA A 31 2.47 16.14 -4.85
C ALA A 31 1.48 16.12 -3.67
N GLY A 32 0.56 17.07 -3.67
CA GLY A 32 -0.56 17.15 -2.74
C GLY A 32 -1.30 18.46 -2.82
N ARG A 33 -2.35 18.65 -2.03
CA ARG A 33 -3.29 19.78 -2.09
C ARG A 33 -2.71 21.14 -1.66
N SER A 34 -1.48 21.19 -1.16
CA SER A 34 -0.84 22.43 -0.74
C SER A 34 0.54 22.56 -1.39
N LEU A 35 0.61 23.41 -2.40
CA LEU A 35 1.87 23.70 -3.07
C LEU A 35 2.91 24.32 -2.10
N ALA A 36 2.45 25.12 -1.13
CA ALA A 36 3.33 25.71 -0.11
C ALA A 36 4.02 24.63 0.74
N LYS A 37 3.28 23.58 1.18
CA LYS A 37 3.86 22.46 1.92
C LYS A 37 4.80 21.61 1.05
N ALA A 38 4.45 21.39 -0.21
CA ALA A 38 5.31 20.68 -1.16
C ALA A 38 6.63 21.43 -1.37
N ASN A 39 6.57 22.76 -1.57
CA ASN A 39 7.76 23.63 -1.68
C ASN A 39 8.63 23.57 -0.42
N ALA A 40 8.04 23.69 0.76
CA ALA A 40 8.76 23.63 2.03
C ALA A 40 9.45 22.28 2.22
N TYR A 41 8.76 21.17 1.87
CA TYR A 41 9.33 19.84 1.92
C TYR A 41 10.53 19.69 0.98
N CYS A 42 10.42 20.11 -0.29
CA CYS A 42 11.52 20.05 -1.25
C CYS A 42 12.72 20.88 -0.80
N LYS A 43 12.49 22.11 -0.31
CA LYS A 43 13.57 22.97 0.21
C LYS A 43 14.31 22.34 1.39
N LYS A 44 13.60 21.67 2.31
CA LYS A 44 14.20 21.01 3.47
C LYS A 44 15.10 19.82 3.07
N ARG A 45 14.85 19.21 1.91
CA ARG A 45 15.54 18.01 1.43
C ARG A 45 16.68 18.30 0.44
N ALA A 46 16.87 19.56 0.08
CA ALA A 46 17.96 19.96 -0.80
C ALA A 46 19.32 19.98 -0.02
N PRO A 47 20.45 19.55 -0.65
CA PRO A 47 20.54 18.99 -2.00
C PRO A 47 20.23 17.46 -2.00
N ALA A 48 19.30 17.05 -2.86
CA ALA A 48 19.03 15.65 -3.15
C ALA A 48 19.68 15.27 -4.49
N ALA A 49 20.05 13.99 -4.68
CA ALA A 49 20.58 13.54 -5.97
C ALA A 49 19.44 13.45 -7.02
N ALA A 50 18.25 13.01 -6.63
CA ALA A 50 17.05 13.10 -7.45
C ALA A 50 16.56 14.53 -7.57
N ARG A 51 15.96 14.86 -8.72
CA ARG A 51 15.29 16.17 -8.91
C ARG A 51 13.95 16.17 -8.19
N LEU A 52 13.84 16.88 -7.06
CA LEU A 52 12.58 17.08 -6.34
C LEU A 52 11.82 18.26 -6.95
N VAL A 53 10.57 18.04 -7.32
CA VAL A 53 9.68 19.05 -7.93
C VAL A 53 8.41 19.16 -7.10
N PRO A 54 8.14 20.32 -6.48
CA PRO A 54 6.88 20.52 -5.77
C PRO A 54 5.71 20.57 -6.77
N ALA A 55 4.61 19.88 -6.44
CA ALA A 55 3.46 19.76 -7.31
C ALA A 55 2.15 19.98 -6.56
N LEU A 56 1.26 20.78 -7.14
CA LEU A 56 -0.12 20.86 -6.70
C LEU A 56 -0.89 19.72 -7.35
N PHE A 57 -1.48 18.85 -6.55
CA PHE A 57 -2.28 17.72 -7.02
C PHE A 57 -3.46 17.48 -6.10
N ASP A 58 -4.65 17.51 -6.67
CA ASP A 58 -5.90 17.22 -5.95
C ASP A 58 -6.56 15.97 -6.53
N ARG A 59 -6.69 14.92 -5.71
CA ARG A 59 -7.35 13.67 -6.08
C ARG A 59 -8.81 13.84 -6.50
N ASP A 60 -9.47 14.87 -5.98
CA ASP A 60 -10.89 15.13 -6.23
C ASP A 60 -11.09 16.10 -7.41
N GLY A 61 -10.00 16.65 -7.94
CA GLY A 61 -10.00 17.58 -9.08
C GLY A 61 -10.04 16.90 -10.43
N ASP A 62 -9.67 17.65 -11.48
CA ASP A 62 -9.50 17.14 -12.84
C ASP A 62 -8.20 16.34 -12.94
N LEU A 63 -8.31 15.03 -12.76
CA LEU A 63 -7.17 14.12 -12.80
C LEU A 63 -6.53 14.03 -14.19
N ALA A 64 -7.35 14.13 -15.25
CA ALA A 64 -6.84 14.05 -16.63
C ALA A 64 -5.94 15.24 -16.95
N ALA A 65 -6.37 16.45 -16.63
CA ALA A 65 -5.57 17.65 -16.83
C ALA A 65 -4.29 17.64 -15.94
N GLN A 66 -4.42 17.26 -14.67
CA GLN A 66 -3.28 17.20 -13.75
C GLN A 66 -2.23 16.18 -14.20
N LEU A 67 -2.63 14.97 -14.57
CA LEU A 67 -1.71 13.95 -15.07
C LEU A 67 -1.07 14.34 -16.39
N ALA A 68 -1.80 15.07 -17.27
CA ALA A 68 -1.23 15.63 -18.49
C ALA A 68 -0.14 16.65 -18.24
N ALA A 69 -0.29 17.48 -17.20
CA ALA A 69 0.68 18.52 -16.87
C ALA A 69 2.01 17.95 -16.35
N PHE A 70 1.99 16.83 -15.64
CA PHE A 70 3.19 16.22 -15.08
C PHE A 70 3.78 15.12 -15.95
N GLU A 71 2.97 14.45 -16.76
CA GLU A 71 3.35 13.30 -17.59
C GLU A 71 4.22 12.28 -16.83
N PRO A 72 3.76 11.73 -15.69
CA PRO A 72 4.57 10.81 -14.92
C PRO A 72 4.61 9.44 -15.60
N ASP A 73 5.75 8.73 -15.44
CA ASP A 73 5.86 7.32 -15.82
C ASP A 73 5.13 6.40 -14.84
N ILE A 74 5.04 6.86 -13.57
CA ILE A 74 4.36 6.15 -12.50
C ILE A 74 3.76 7.13 -11.48
N VAL A 75 2.57 6.78 -11.00
CA VAL A 75 1.93 7.43 -9.85
C VAL A 75 2.07 6.53 -8.63
N VAL A 76 2.56 7.09 -7.52
CA VAL A 76 2.57 6.46 -6.21
C VAL A 76 1.55 7.18 -5.32
N ASP A 77 0.41 6.53 -5.04
CA ASP A 77 -0.61 7.09 -4.16
C ASP A 77 -0.32 6.74 -2.70
N ALA A 78 0.14 7.73 -1.95
CA ALA A 78 0.38 7.66 -0.50
C ALA A 78 -0.57 8.60 0.27
N SER A 79 -1.68 9.00 -0.33
CA SER A 79 -2.53 10.08 0.21
C SER A 79 -3.55 9.62 1.26
N GLY A 80 -3.80 8.34 1.43
CA GLY A 80 -4.73 7.73 2.40
C GLY A 80 -5.50 8.68 3.35
N PRO A 81 -6.46 8.21 4.11
CA PRO A 81 -6.84 6.82 4.33
C PRO A 81 -7.75 6.28 3.21
N PHE A 82 -7.36 5.18 2.62
CA PHE A 82 -8.06 4.57 1.46
C PHE A 82 -9.47 4.07 1.81
N GLN A 83 -9.72 3.76 3.07
CA GLN A 83 -11.03 3.36 3.59
C GLN A 83 -12.07 4.50 3.54
N ALA A 84 -11.63 5.76 3.47
CA ALA A 84 -12.49 6.94 3.53
C ALA A 84 -12.80 7.56 2.16
N TYR A 85 -12.35 6.98 1.06
CA TYR A 85 -12.50 7.59 -0.26
C TYR A 85 -13.92 7.54 -0.84
N GLY A 86 -14.83 6.74 -0.29
CA GLY A 86 -16.22 6.68 -0.71
C GLY A 86 -16.43 6.25 -2.17
N GLU A 87 -17.43 6.81 -2.80
CA GLU A 87 -17.66 6.66 -4.24
C GLU A 87 -16.53 7.32 -5.04
N GLY A 88 -16.18 6.76 -6.18
CA GLY A 88 -15.05 7.26 -6.98
C GLY A 88 -13.67 6.99 -6.39
N ARG A 89 -13.55 6.07 -5.44
CA ARG A 89 -12.28 5.69 -4.80
C ARG A 89 -11.20 5.26 -5.79
N TYR A 90 -11.58 4.77 -6.97
CA TYR A 90 -10.68 4.29 -8.02
C TYR A 90 -10.41 5.29 -9.14
N ARG A 91 -10.97 6.51 -9.09
CA ARG A 91 -10.81 7.53 -10.14
C ARG A 91 -9.36 7.77 -10.56
N LEU A 92 -8.42 7.74 -9.60
CA LEU A 92 -7.00 7.93 -9.91
C LEU A 92 -6.42 6.72 -10.67
N ILE A 93 -6.83 5.50 -10.33
CA ILE A 93 -6.46 4.28 -11.06
C ILE A 93 -6.99 4.35 -12.49
N GLU A 94 -8.27 4.67 -12.66
CA GLU A 94 -8.93 4.81 -13.97
C GLU A 94 -8.22 5.87 -14.84
N ALA A 95 -7.90 7.02 -14.25
CA ALA A 95 -7.19 8.09 -14.95
C ALA A 95 -5.76 7.69 -15.35
N CYS A 96 -5.05 6.93 -14.51
CA CYS A 96 -3.74 6.39 -14.82
C CYS A 96 -3.79 5.38 -15.98
N ILE A 97 -4.73 4.44 -15.96
CA ILE A 97 -4.94 3.46 -17.04
C ILE A 97 -5.25 4.17 -18.36
N ALA A 98 -6.19 5.12 -18.35
CA ALA A 98 -6.58 5.87 -19.55
C ALA A 98 -5.41 6.64 -20.18
N ARG A 99 -4.43 7.04 -19.40
CA ARG A 99 -3.23 7.76 -19.85
C ARG A 99 -1.99 6.89 -20.00
N ARG A 100 -2.14 5.57 -19.85
CA ARG A 100 -1.03 4.61 -19.91
C ARG A 100 0.09 4.90 -18.91
N ILE A 101 -0.29 5.28 -17.70
CA ILE A 101 0.61 5.55 -16.58
C ILE A 101 0.54 4.39 -15.60
N ASN A 102 1.70 3.90 -15.13
CA ASN A 102 1.75 2.88 -14.10
C ASN A 102 1.24 3.44 -12.76
N TYR A 103 0.58 2.58 -11.99
CA TYR A 103 0.02 2.99 -10.70
C TYR A 103 0.45 2.04 -9.59
N LEU A 104 0.79 2.62 -8.43
CA LEU A 104 1.08 1.91 -7.20
C LEU A 104 0.48 2.67 -6.03
N ASP A 105 -0.11 1.96 -5.05
CA ASP A 105 -0.56 2.59 -3.80
C ASP A 105 -0.08 1.85 -2.55
N LEU A 106 -0.14 2.56 -1.43
CA LEU A 106 0.20 2.07 -0.10
C LEU A 106 -1.05 1.72 0.72
N ALA A 107 -2.13 1.29 0.05
CA ALA A 107 -3.39 0.97 0.70
C ALA A 107 -3.24 -0.17 1.71
N ASP A 108 -3.93 -0.04 2.84
CA ASP A 108 -4.10 -1.05 3.88
C ASP A 108 -5.58 -1.47 4.04
N GLY A 109 -6.49 -0.82 3.33
CA GLY A 109 -7.92 -1.14 3.32
C GLY A 109 -8.23 -2.35 2.45
N SER A 110 -8.62 -3.48 3.05
CA SER A 110 -8.87 -4.75 2.35
C SER A 110 -9.88 -4.63 1.21
N ASP A 111 -10.96 -3.88 1.42
CA ASP A 111 -12.02 -3.70 0.41
C ASP A 111 -11.55 -2.85 -0.77
N PHE A 112 -10.68 -1.87 -0.52
CA PHE A 112 -10.07 -1.08 -1.58
C PHE A 112 -9.13 -1.95 -2.42
N VAL A 113 -8.20 -2.65 -1.76
CA VAL A 113 -7.20 -3.52 -2.42
C VAL A 113 -7.87 -4.63 -3.22
N ALA A 114 -8.89 -5.29 -2.65
CA ALA A 114 -9.62 -6.37 -3.31
C ALA A 114 -10.34 -5.88 -4.58
N GLY A 115 -10.93 -4.69 -4.55
CA GLY A 115 -11.65 -4.12 -5.69
C GLY A 115 -10.76 -3.70 -6.85
N VAL A 116 -9.46 -3.52 -6.64
CA VAL A 116 -8.52 -3.16 -7.72
C VAL A 116 -8.39 -4.25 -8.78
N SER A 117 -8.66 -5.51 -8.43
CA SER A 117 -8.67 -6.64 -9.38
C SER A 117 -9.63 -6.44 -10.57
N ALA A 118 -10.67 -5.60 -10.42
CA ALA A 118 -11.60 -5.28 -11.51
C ALA A 118 -10.93 -4.52 -12.67
N PHE A 119 -9.78 -3.91 -12.44
CA PHE A 119 -9.04 -3.14 -13.45
C PHE A 119 -7.96 -3.96 -14.19
N ASP A 120 -7.80 -5.24 -13.90
CA ASP A 120 -6.73 -6.08 -14.43
C ASP A 120 -6.73 -6.15 -15.98
N GLU A 121 -7.90 -6.36 -16.58
CA GLU A 121 -8.05 -6.40 -18.05
C GLU A 121 -7.76 -5.03 -18.68
N ALA A 122 -8.30 -3.96 -18.11
CA ALA A 122 -8.08 -2.61 -18.63
C ALA A 122 -6.60 -2.20 -18.54
N ALA A 123 -5.92 -2.53 -17.44
CA ALA A 123 -4.49 -2.26 -17.25
C ALA A 123 -3.63 -3.05 -18.25
N ARG A 124 -3.93 -4.33 -18.49
CA ARG A 124 -3.25 -5.14 -19.51
C ARG A 124 -3.42 -4.57 -20.92
N ASN A 125 -4.64 -4.17 -21.28
CA ASN A 125 -4.93 -3.59 -22.58
C ASN A 125 -4.22 -2.23 -22.79
N ALA A 126 -4.03 -1.47 -21.70
CA ALA A 126 -3.27 -0.22 -21.71
C ALA A 126 -1.75 -0.42 -21.69
N GLY A 127 -1.27 -1.64 -21.40
CA GLY A 127 0.15 -1.96 -21.28
C GLY A 127 0.79 -1.39 -20.01
N VAL A 128 0.02 -1.23 -18.92
CA VAL A 128 0.49 -0.72 -17.62
C VAL A 128 0.23 -1.71 -16.50
N PHE A 129 0.93 -1.55 -15.38
CA PHE A 129 0.59 -2.26 -14.17
C PHE A 129 -0.19 -1.36 -13.20
N VAL A 130 -1.06 -1.99 -12.43
CA VAL A 130 -1.77 -1.39 -11.29
C VAL A 130 -1.50 -2.28 -10.08
N LEU A 131 -0.73 -1.77 -9.12
CA LEU A 131 -0.36 -2.49 -7.91
C LEU A 131 -0.94 -1.78 -6.69
N SER A 132 -1.90 -2.42 -6.05
CA SER A 132 -2.50 -1.90 -4.82
C SER A 132 -2.02 -2.67 -3.60
N GLY A 133 -1.94 -1.96 -2.47
CA GLY A 133 -1.54 -2.55 -1.21
C GLY A 133 -0.04 -2.81 -1.11
N ALA A 134 0.82 -2.02 -1.77
CA ALA A 134 2.27 -2.09 -1.60
C ALA A 134 2.69 -1.59 -0.19
N SER A 135 2.05 -2.15 0.83
CA SER A 135 2.20 -1.84 2.24
C SER A 135 2.71 -3.06 3.01
N SER A 136 3.07 -2.87 4.27
CA SER A 136 3.63 -3.93 5.11
C SER A 136 2.73 -5.15 5.18
N PHE A 137 1.40 -4.93 5.31
CA PHE A 137 0.52 -6.04 5.58
C PHE A 137 0.15 -6.86 4.33
N PRO A 138 -0.25 -6.34 3.19
CA PRO A 138 -0.49 -7.21 2.04
C PRO A 138 0.79 -7.83 1.46
N VAL A 139 1.82 -7.01 1.20
CA VAL A 139 3.00 -7.45 0.43
C VAL A 139 4.03 -8.17 1.29
N LEU A 140 4.47 -7.56 2.39
CA LEU A 140 5.49 -8.16 3.26
C LEU A 140 4.96 -9.42 3.93
N THR A 141 3.71 -9.40 4.41
CA THR A 141 3.06 -10.57 5.00
C THR A 141 2.94 -11.70 3.98
N ALA A 142 2.57 -11.38 2.73
CA ALA A 142 2.52 -12.37 1.66
C ALA A 142 3.89 -13.04 1.42
N ALA A 143 4.95 -12.25 1.36
CA ALA A 143 6.30 -12.76 1.17
C ALA A 143 6.75 -13.64 2.33
N VAL A 144 6.51 -13.21 3.57
CA VAL A 144 6.85 -13.97 4.79
C VAL A 144 6.06 -15.28 4.86
N VAL A 145 4.74 -15.24 4.62
CA VAL A 145 3.91 -16.44 4.61
C VAL A 145 4.34 -17.39 3.49
N GLY A 146 4.61 -16.87 2.29
CA GLY A 146 5.12 -17.68 1.18
C GLY A 146 6.44 -18.38 1.52
N HIS A 147 7.34 -17.69 2.24
CA HIS A 147 8.60 -18.28 2.70
C HIS A 147 8.37 -19.34 3.80
N LEU A 148 7.58 -19.03 4.81
CA LEU A 148 7.30 -19.95 5.94
C LEU A 148 6.47 -21.18 5.53
N SER A 149 5.68 -21.08 4.47
CA SER A 149 4.85 -22.18 3.97
C SER A 149 5.48 -22.95 2.82
N SER A 150 6.73 -22.68 2.46
CA SER A 150 7.40 -23.33 1.31
C SER A 150 7.40 -24.86 1.40
N ASP A 151 7.51 -25.41 2.59
CA ASP A 151 7.61 -26.84 2.87
C ASP A 151 6.28 -27.44 3.36
N LEU A 152 5.23 -26.63 3.42
CA LEU A 152 3.90 -27.08 3.84
C LEU A 152 3.07 -27.50 2.62
N THR A 153 2.38 -28.62 2.75
CA THR A 153 1.42 -29.10 1.74
C THR A 153 0.10 -28.34 1.80
N ARG A 154 -0.23 -27.80 2.98
CA ARG A 154 -1.47 -27.08 3.22
C ARG A 154 -1.30 -26.05 4.35
N VAL A 155 -1.95 -24.91 4.22
CA VAL A 155 -2.03 -23.86 5.24
C VAL A 155 -3.48 -23.71 5.66
N ASP A 156 -3.81 -24.07 6.90
CA ASP A 156 -5.18 -24.02 7.44
C ASP A 156 -5.48 -22.71 8.16
N GLY A 157 -4.47 -21.97 8.55
CA GLY A 157 -4.64 -20.68 9.22
C GLY A 157 -3.36 -19.86 9.25
N ILE A 158 -3.52 -18.55 9.16
CA ILE A 158 -2.44 -17.57 9.28
C ILE A 158 -2.81 -16.62 10.41
N ARG A 159 -1.88 -16.43 11.36
CA ARG A 159 -2.03 -15.44 12.42
C ARG A 159 -0.91 -14.43 12.31
N GLY A 160 -1.27 -13.16 12.22
CA GLY A 160 -0.31 -12.07 12.13
C GLY A 160 -0.72 -10.92 13.05
N GLY A 161 0.23 -10.06 13.37
CA GLY A 161 -0.02 -8.87 14.18
C GLY A 161 0.95 -7.74 13.83
N ILE A 162 0.53 -6.51 14.11
CA ILE A 162 1.36 -5.32 14.02
C ILE A 162 1.57 -4.79 15.44
N ALA A 163 2.83 -4.66 15.84
CA ALA A 163 3.22 -4.02 17.10
C ALA A 163 3.97 -2.72 16.78
N PRO A 164 3.26 -1.59 16.61
CA PRO A 164 3.92 -0.33 16.37
C PRO A 164 4.72 0.09 17.60
N SER A 165 5.91 0.62 17.37
CA SER A 165 6.69 1.23 18.45
C SER A 165 5.90 2.38 19.07
N PRO A 166 5.83 2.52 20.42
CA PRO A 166 5.19 3.67 21.06
C PRO A 166 5.88 5.00 20.73
N PHE A 167 7.11 4.95 20.23
CA PHE A 167 7.90 6.09 19.79
C PHE A 167 7.86 6.33 18.28
N ALA A 168 7.15 5.48 17.53
CA ALA A 168 6.93 5.72 16.10
C ALA A 168 6.06 6.98 15.93
N GLY A 169 6.61 7.99 15.29
CA GLY A 169 5.86 9.20 14.89
C GLY A 169 4.79 8.83 13.87
N VAL A 170 3.61 8.44 14.35
CA VAL A 170 2.46 8.14 13.48
C VAL A 170 1.75 9.44 13.11
N GLY A 171 1.53 9.66 11.81
CA GLY A 171 0.79 10.82 11.33
C GLY A 171 -0.70 10.76 11.71
N GLY A 172 -1.37 11.93 11.78
CA GLY A 172 -2.78 12.02 12.15
C GLY A 172 -3.73 11.16 11.30
N ASN A 173 -3.38 10.87 10.04
CA ASN A 173 -4.16 9.98 9.18
C ASN A 173 -4.09 8.53 9.62
N VAL A 174 -2.93 8.07 10.11
CA VAL A 174 -2.76 6.73 10.67
C VAL A 174 -3.58 6.58 11.95
N ILE A 175 -3.57 7.61 12.81
CA ILE A 175 -4.39 7.64 14.04
C ILE A 175 -5.88 7.56 13.69
N ARG A 176 -6.34 8.30 12.66
CA ARG A 176 -7.75 8.25 12.21
C ARG A 176 -8.09 6.87 11.63
N ALA A 177 -7.20 6.25 10.86
CA ALA A 177 -7.41 4.92 10.35
C ALA A 177 -7.57 3.92 11.50
N ILE A 178 -6.67 3.93 12.49
CA ILE A 178 -6.76 3.08 13.69
C ILE A 178 -8.04 3.34 14.46
N ALA A 179 -8.42 4.62 14.68
CA ALA A 179 -9.64 4.98 15.38
C ALA A 179 -10.92 4.51 14.64
N GLY A 180 -10.90 4.52 13.31
CA GLY A 180 -11.99 4.00 12.47
C GLY A 180 -12.28 2.51 12.68
N TYR A 181 -11.26 1.74 13.06
CA TYR A 181 -11.42 0.31 13.39
C TYR A 181 -11.81 0.08 14.87
N ALA A 182 -11.55 1.06 15.75
CA ALA A 182 -11.79 0.93 17.18
C ALA A 182 -13.25 1.24 17.59
N VAL A 183 -14.08 1.79 16.70
CA VAL A 183 -15.47 2.13 16.99
C VAL A 183 -16.35 0.88 16.88
N PRO A 184 -16.98 0.38 17.99
CA PRO A 184 -17.63 -0.93 18.03
C PRO A 184 -18.91 -1.07 17.20
N ASN A 185 -19.44 -0.01 16.59
CA ASN A 185 -20.82 0.03 16.07
C ASN A 185 -20.96 0.14 14.54
N LYS A 186 -19.91 -0.05 13.77
CA LYS A 186 -20.06 -0.36 12.35
C LYS A 186 -19.38 -1.71 12.08
N ALA A 187 -20.12 -2.77 12.36
CA ALA A 187 -19.90 -4.01 11.65
C ALA A 187 -20.06 -3.68 10.17
N VAL A 188 -18.95 -3.41 9.49
CA VAL A 188 -18.90 -3.37 8.04
C VAL A 188 -19.20 -4.82 7.64
N ARG A 189 -20.46 -5.10 7.36
CA ARG A 189 -20.83 -6.34 6.69
C ARG A 189 -20.23 -6.24 5.30
N SER A 190 -19.11 -6.91 5.11
CA SER A 190 -18.66 -7.25 3.77
C SER A 190 -19.82 -7.99 3.09
N PRO A 191 -20.24 -7.60 1.87
CA PRO A 191 -21.29 -8.32 1.15
C PRO A 191 -20.92 -9.77 0.85
N ASN A 192 -19.69 -10.18 1.04
CA ASN A 192 -19.22 -11.56 0.91
C ASN A 192 -19.05 -12.22 2.28
N ASN A 193 -20.16 -12.37 3.01
CA ASN A 193 -20.37 -13.33 4.08
C ASN A 193 -19.08 -13.90 4.74
N CYS A 194 -18.34 -13.08 5.46
CA CYS A 194 -17.66 -13.57 6.64
C CYS A 194 -18.66 -13.51 7.81
N ALA A 195 -19.76 -14.24 7.65
CA ALA A 195 -20.65 -14.58 8.75
C ALA A 195 -19.83 -15.39 9.76
N THR A 196 -20.08 -15.13 11.04
CA THR A 196 -19.68 -15.94 12.18
C THR A 196 -19.41 -17.40 11.81
N PRO A 197 -18.26 -17.97 12.19
CA PRO A 197 -17.85 -19.26 11.72
C PRO A 197 -18.84 -20.33 12.21
N SER A 198 -19.71 -20.79 11.33
CA SER A 198 -20.22 -22.13 11.45
C SER A 198 -19.04 -23.08 11.22
N ARG A 199 -18.94 -24.11 12.02
CA ARG A 199 -17.83 -25.05 12.21
C ARG A 199 -17.30 -25.78 10.95
N ARG A 200 -17.59 -25.33 9.71
CA ARG A 200 -17.32 -26.11 8.49
C ARG A 200 -16.79 -25.35 7.27
N GLN A 201 -16.17 -24.19 7.45
CA GLN A 201 -15.44 -23.59 6.34
C GLN A 201 -14.00 -23.31 6.75
N ALA A 202 -13.06 -23.96 6.05
CA ALA A 202 -11.65 -23.66 6.10
C ALA A 202 -11.44 -22.23 5.56
N GLY A 203 -11.54 -21.24 6.43
CA GLY A 203 -11.33 -19.84 6.13
C GLY A 203 -10.13 -19.36 6.91
N CYS A 204 -9.26 -18.60 6.25
CA CYS A 204 -8.16 -17.92 6.91
C CYS A 204 -8.71 -17.02 8.03
N ARG A 205 -8.42 -17.35 9.28
CA ARG A 205 -8.73 -16.50 10.42
C ARG A 205 -7.48 -15.67 10.74
N PHE A 206 -7.55 -14.36 10.49
CA PHE A 206 -6.55 -13.43 10.99
C PHE A 206 -6.96 -12.97 12.39
N GLU A 207 -6.26 -13.41 13.42
CA GLU A 207 -6.36 -12.83 14.75
C GLU A 207 -5.14 -11.95 14.99
N THR A 208 -5.34 -10.64 15.06
CA THR A 208 -4.32 -9.71 15.52
C THR A 208 -4.47 -9.54 17.02
N ARG A 209 -3.53 -10.05 17.80
CA ARG A 209 -3.37 -9.63 19.19
C ARG A 209 -2.41 -8.46 19.23
N CYS A 210 -2.95 -7.25 19.22
CA CYS A 210 -2.24 -6.11 19.78
C CYS A 210 -2.63 -6.03 21.27
N SER A 211 -1.64 -6.08 22.14
CA SER A 211 -1.87 -5.89 23.59
C SER A 211 -2.53 -4.54 23.80
N ARG A 212 -3.85 -4.56 24.03
CA ARG A 212 -4.76 -3.43 24.30
C ARG A 212 -5.39 -2.64 23.16
N TRP A 213 -5.15 -2.87 21.86
CA TRP A 213 -5.75 -2.06 20.79
C TRP A 213 -6.20 -2.92 19.62
N SER A 214 -7.50 -2.94 19.39
CA SER A 214 -8.29 -3.37 18.23
C SER A 214 -7.83 -4.58 17.40
N THR A 215 -8.76 -5.50 17.21
CA THR A 215 -8.68 -6.64 16.29
C THR A 215 -8.89 -6.17 14.85
N PHE A 216 -7.89 -6.34 14.00
CA PHE A 216 -8.02 -6.15 12.56
C PHE A 216 -8.32 -7.49 11.90
N GLN A 217 -9.36 -7.55 11.10
CA GLN A 217 -9.69 -8.71 10.31
C GLN A 217 -9.50 -8.36 8.83
N ILE A 218 -8.50 -8.95 8.20
CA ILE A 218 -8.31 -8.84 6.75
C ILE A 218 -8.74 -10.18 6.15
N CYS A 219 -9.88 -10.16 5.45
CA CYS A 219 -10.31 -11.25 4.58
C CYS A 219 -10.04 -10.81 3.15
N ALA A 220 -8.95 -11.26 2.55
CA ALA A 220 -8.72 -11.15 1.12
C ALA A 220 -8.62 -12.57 0.53
N PRO A 221 -9.26 -12.86 -0.61
CA PRO A 221 -8.97 -14.07 -1.33
C PRO A 221 -7.53 -13.99 -1.84
N TRP A 222 -6.73 -14.93 -1.41
CA TRP A 222 -5.33 -15.04 -1.79
C TRP A 222 -5.22 -15.40 -3.28
N PRO A 223 -4.45 -14.68 -4.10
CA PRO A 223 -4.19 -15.13 -5.46
C PRO A 223 -3.43 -16.45 -5.43
N ARG A 224 -3.89 -17.44 -6.19
CA ARG A 224 -3.16 -18.70 -6.37
C ARG A 224 -1.84 -18.40 -7.06
N PHE A 225 -0.75 -18.35 -6.32
CA PHE A 225 0.58 -18.32 -6.91
C PHE A 225 0.83 -19.65 -7.62
N GLY A 226 0.81 -19.63 -8.95
CA GLY A 226 1.26 -20.73 -9.79
C GLY A 226 2.74 -21.02 -9.48
N ARG A 227 3.09 -22.29 -9.36
CA ARG A 227 4.47 -22.76 -9.17
C ARG A 227 5.35 -22.20 -10.29
N ARG A 228 6.16 -21.17 -10.02
CA ARG A 228 7.30 -20.85 -10.89
C ARG A 228 8.48 -21.69 -10.40
N ARG A 229 9.11 -22.43 -11.34
CA ARG A 229 10.36 -23.17 -11.12
C ARG A 229 11.43 -22.21 -10.60
N ARG A 230 12.17 -22.62 -9.57
CA ARG A 230 13.34 -21.89 -9.04
C ARG A 230 14.38 -21.71 -10.15
N PRO A 231 15.03 -20.52 -10.26
CA PRO A 231 16.27 -20.43 -11.01
C PRO A 231 17.34 -21.27 -10.29
N SER A 232 18.02 -22.12 -11.01
CA SER A 232 19.18 -22.86 -10.51
C SER A 232 20.30 -21.86 -10.18
N GLY A 233 20.75 -21.80 -8.91
CA GLY A 233 21.91 -21.01 -8.52
C GLY A 233 21.74 -20.10 -7.30
N TRP A 234 20.69 -20.22 -6.51
CA TRP A 234 20.53 -19.42 -5.30
C TRP A 234 21.06 -20.16 -4.07
N GLU A 235 22.20 -19.70 -3.51
CA GLU A 235 22.70 -20.15 -2.22
C GLU A 235 22.08 -19.31 -1.09
N PRO A 236 21.60 -19.92 0.03
CA PRO A 236 21.05 -19.18 1.15
C PRO A 236 22.17 -18.50 1.94
N GLY A 237 22.27 -17.18 1.84
CA GLY A 237 23.14 -16.38 2.69
C GLY A 237 22.73 -16.45 4.16
N ARG A 238 23.73 -16.61 5.04
CA ARG A 238 23.58 -16.63 6.52
C ARG A 238 23.02 -15.30 6.99
N TYR A 239 21.81 -15.32 7.56
CA TYR A 239 21.29 -14.18 8.32
C TYR A 239 21.82 -14.19 9.76
N PRO A 240 22.17 -13.02 10.35
CA PRO A 240 22.53 -12.95 11.75
C PRO A 240 21.32 -13.31 12.62
N ARG A 241 21.57 -14.16 13.63
CA ARG A 241 20.58 -14.54 14.63
C ARG A 241 20.15 -13.27 15.39
N CYS A 242 18.87 -12.93 15.34
CA CYS A 242 18.30 -11.98 16.28
C CYS A 242 18.39 -12.56 17.70
N CYS A 243 19.01 -11.82 18.58
CA CYS A 243 19.17 -12.13 19.99
C CYS A 243 17.81 -12.35 20.66
N THR A 244 17.59 -13.53 21.20
CA THR A 244 16.63 -13.76 22.26
C THR A 244 17.25 -13.18 23.53
N ALA A 245 16.67 -12.11 24.04
CA ALA A 245 16.92 -11.68 25.43
C ALA A 245 15.95 -12.44 26.37
N PRO A 246 16.38 -12.70 27.62
CA PRO A 246 15.65 -13.51 28.58
C PRO A 246 14.32 -12.91 29.03
#